data_58e28a585017d099610641ec0010254e
#
_entry.id   58e28a585017d099610641ec0010254e
#
_cell.length_a   1.000
_cell.length_b   1.000
_cell.length_c   1.000
_cell.angle_alpha   90.00
_cell.angle_beta   90.00
_cell.angle_gamma   90.00
#
_symmetry.space_group_name_H-M   'P 1'
#
loop_
_entity.id
_entity.type
_entity.pdbx_description
1 polymer ?
#
loop_
_entity_poly.entity_id
_entity_poly.type
_entity_poly.pdbx_seq_one_letter_code
_entity_poly.pdbx_strand_id
1 'polypeptide(L)'
;MTEYIMDAYSWIEYLDGSSRGVKARNIVESKKNKVYTCAVTIAEIVSKFLRRNFDPEIAFNAIIAGSHVIPVDDKLSFVAGQLHAEMRKHVKDFGLADAYLLACAKNYNAKIVTGDPRFKTVRGVVMI
;
A
#
# COMPACT_ATOMS: atom_id res chain seq x y z
N MET A 1 -4.31 8.38 -17.62
CA MET A 1 -3.66 7.34 -16.79
C MET A 1 -3.90 7.64 -15.32
N THR A 2 -4.42 6.68 -14.59
CA THR A 2 -4.60 6.82 -13.15
C THR A 2 -3.44 6.14 -12.43
N GLU A 3 -2.95 6.78 -11.38
CA GLU A 3 -1.86 6.26 -10.57
C GLU A 3 -2.39 5.80 -9.23
N TYR A 4 -1.99 4.61 -8.82
CA TYR A 4 -2.42 3.97 -7.58
C TYR A 4 -1.22 3.51 -6.77
N ILE A 5 -1.39 3.48 -5.45
CA ILE A 5 -0.44 2.83 -4.56
C ILE A 5 -1.17 1.75 -3.77
N MET A 6 -0.64 0.53 -3.79
CA MET A 6 -1.20 -0.62 -3.10
C MET A 6 -0.62 -0.73 -1.71
N ASP A 7 -1.48 -0.91 -0.70
CA ASP A 7 -1.02 -1.22 0.64
C ASP A 7 -0.87 -2.74 0.84
N ALA A 8 -0.43 -3.16 2.03
CA ALA A 8 -0.27 -4.57 2.33
C ALA A 8 -1.60 -5.32 2.28
N TYR A 9 -2.68 -4.71 2.77
CA TYR A 9 -4.02 -5.32 2.75
C TYR A 9 -4.43 -5.67 1.32
N SER A 10 -4.36 -4.72 0.41
CA SER A 10 -4.79 -4.92 -0.98
C SER A 10 -3.92 -5.91 -1.73
N TRP A 11 -2.60 -5.93 -1.49
CA TRP A 11 -1.74 -6.95 -2.08
C TRP A 11 -2.07 -8.36 -1.58
N ILE A 12 -2.35 -8.51 -0.29
CA ILE A 12 -2.69 -9.82 0.28
C ILE A 12 -4.02 -10.31 -0.29
N GLU A 13 -5.03 -9.46 -0.39
CA GLU A 13 -6.30 -9.82 -1.01
C GLU A 13 -6.14 -10.19 -2.49
N TYR A 14 -5.29 -9.46 -3.20
CA TYR A 14 -4.93 -9.78 -4.59
C TYR A 14 -4.34 -11.18 -4.71
N LEU A 15 -3.38 -11.50 -3.84
CA LEU A 15 -2.68 -12.79 -3.84
C LEU A 15 -3.58 -13.93 -3.40
N ASP A 16 -4.49 -13.70 -2.46
CA ASP A 16 -5.45 -14.69 -1.98
C ASP A 16 -6.55 -15.00 -3.01
N GLY A 17 -6.74 -14.14 -4.00
CA GLY A 17 -7.81 -14.30 -4.98
C GLY A 17 -9.20 -14.12 -4.40
N SER A 18 -9.34 -13.37 -3.31
CA SER A 18 -10.62 -13.11 -2.66
C SER A 18 -11.52 -12.21 -3.51
N SER A 19 -12.78 -12.06 -3.10
CA SER A 19 -13.71 -11.13 -3.78
C SER A 19 -13.22 -9.68 -3.74
N ARG A 20 -12.59 -9.27 -2.64
CA ARG A 20 -11.94 -7.95 -2.54
C ARG A 20 -10.71 -7.87 -3.44
N GLY A 21 -10.00 -8.97 -3.57
CA GLY A 21 -8.83 -9.09 -4.45
C GLY A 21 -9.16 -8.92 -5.92
N VAL A 22 -10.40 -9.17 -6.35
CA VAL A 22 -10.81 -8.92 -7.74
C VAL A 22 -10.71 -7.44 -8.08
N LYS A 23 -11.13 -6.55 -7.18
CA LYS A 23 -10.99 -5.11 -7.38
C LYS A 23 -9.52 -4.70 -7.50
N ALA A 24 -8.67 -5.23 -6.63
CA ALA A 24 -7.24 -4.98 -6.66
C ALA A 24 -6.63 -5.50 -7.97
N ARG A 25 -7.03 -6.69 -8.42
CA ARG A 25 -6.56 -7.27 -9.68
C ARG A 25 -6.91 -6.39 -10.86
N ASN A 26 -8.13 -5.89 -10.91
CA ASN A 26 -8.57 -5.02 -12.00
C ASN A 26 -7.71 -3.76 -12.09
N ILE A 27 -7.27 -3.25 -10.96
CA ILE A 27 -6.38 -2.09 -10.91
C ILE A 27 -4.97 -2.46 -11.37
N VAL A 28 -4.40 -3.52 -10.81
CA VAL A 28 -3.01 -3.93 -11.07
C VAL A 28 -2.82 -4.38 -12.51
N GLU A 29 -3.77 -5.12 -13.06
CA GLU A 29 -3.62 -5.74 -14.38
C GLU A 29 -4.09 -4.84 -15.53
N SER A 30 -4.66 -3.68 -15.24
CA SER A 30 -5.05 -2.73 -16.28
C SER A 30 -3.83 -1.96 -16.80
N LYS A 31 -3.58 -2.04 -18.09
CA LYS A 31 -2.49 -1.30 -18.75
C LYS A 31 -2.69 0.22 -18.73
N LYS A 32 -3.89 0.68 -18.42
CA LYS A 32 -4.21 2.11 -18.30
C LYS A 32 -3.78 2.71 -16.98
N ASN A 33 -3.43 1.87 -16.02
CA ASN A 33 -3.06 2.31 -14.68
C ASN A 33 -1.56 2.20 -14.46
N LYS A 34 -1.04 3.07 -13.60
CA LYS A 34 0.31 2.94 -13.06
C LYS A 34 0.19 2.60 -11.59
N VAL A 35 0.83 1.51 -11.17
CA VAL A 35 0.72 0.99 -9.82
C VAL A 35 2.07 1.09 -9.12
N TYR A 36 2.04 1.60 -7.91
CA TYR A 36 3.21 1.74 -7.04
C TYR A 36 3.07 0.89 -5.79
N THR A 37 4.21 0.50 -5.24
CA THR A 37 4.30 -0.11 -3.91
C THR A 37 5.42 0.59 -3.15
N CYS A 38 5.12 1.04 -1.93
CA CYS A 38 6.17 1.58 -1.07
C CYS A 38 7.05 0.43 -0.55
N ALA A 39 8.36 0.64 -0.49
CA ALA A 39 9.28 -0.39 -0.03
C ALA A 39 8.94 -0.92 1.37
N VAL A 40 8.40 -0.07 2.26
CA VAL A 40 7.98 -0.52 3.60
C VAL A 40 6.86 -1.56 3.53
N THR A 41 5.99 -1.46 2.53
CA THR A 41 4.90 -2.43 2.33
C THR A 41 5.44 -3.82 2.01
N ILE A 42 6.53 -3.90 1.25
CA ILE A 42 7.18 -5.19 0.97
C ILE A 42 7.60 -5.85 2.28
N ALA A 43 8.24 -5.10 3.19
CA ALA A 43 8.67 -5.65 4.48
C ALA A 43 7.48 -6.16 5.31
N GLU A 44 6.37 -5.43 5.32
CA GLU A 44 5.16 -5.86 6.03
C GLU A 44 4.62 -7.18 5.47
N ILE A 45 4.55 -7.31 4.15
CA ILE A 45 4.03 -8.50 3.50
C ILE A 45 4.94 -9.70 3.72
N VAL A 46 6.25 -9.52 3.57
CA VAL A 46 7.24 -10.59 3.82
C VAL A 46 7.11 -11.10 5.25
N SER A 47 7.07 -10.18 6.22
CA SER A 47 6.90 -10.52 7.63
C SER A 47 5.62 -11.32 7.87
N LYS A 48 4.51 -10.88 7.28
CA LYS A 48 3.21 -11.54 7.46
C LYS A 48 3.17 -12.93 6.83
N PHE A 49 3.75 -13.09 5.64
CA PHE A 49 3.84 -14.40 4.97
C PHE A 49 4.66 -15.38 5.82
N LEU A 50 5.82 -14.95 6.31
CA LEU A 50 6.66 -15.81 7.15
C LEU A 50 5.95 -16.22 8.45
N ARG A 51 5.23 -15.30 9.09
CA ARG A 51 4.47 -15.63 10.31
C ARG A 51 3.33 -16.61 10.05
N ARG A 52 2.85 -16.71 8.81
CA ARG A 52 1.81 -17.65 8.40
C ARG A 52 2.38 -18.90 7.73
N ASN A 53 3.69 -19.06 7.73
CA ASN A 53 4.39 -20.19 7.07
C ASN A 53 4.12 -20.25 5.57
N PHE A 54 3.95 -19.10 4.93
CA PHE A 54 3.84 -18.98 3.48
C PHE A 54 5.17 -18.55 2.89
N ASP A 55 5.38 -18.87 1.60
CA ASP A 55 6.59 -18.47 0.88
C ASP A 55 6.53 -16.99 0.52
N PRO A 56 7.40 -16.14 1.10
CA PRO A 56 7.38 -14.71 0.83
C PRO A 56 7.84 -14.36 -0.57
N GLU A 57 8.59 -15.23 -1.26
CA GLU A 57 9.06 -14.97 -2.62
C GLU A 57 7.90 -14.92 -3.62
N ILE A 58 6.83 -15.65 -3.38
CA ILE A 58 5.62 -15.59 -4.20
C ILE A 58 5.05 -14.17 -4.18
N ALA A 59 4.93 -13.59 -2.99
CA ALA A 59 4.44 -12.23 -2.83
C ALA A 59 5.42 -11.21 -3.42
N PHE A 60 6.69 -11.35 -3.12
CA PHE A 60 7.74 -10.45 -3.60
C PHE A 60 7.76 -10.39 -5.13
N ASN A 61 7.74 -11.54 -5.78
CA ASN A 61 7.77 -11.60 -7.25
C ASN A 61 6.53 -10.97 -7.87
N ALA A 62 5.36 -11.17 -7.26
CA ALA A 62 4.11 -10.56 -7.74
C ALA A 62 4.15 -9.03 -7.63
N ILE A 63 4.67 -8.52 -6.53
CA ILE A 63 4.79 -7.08 -6.30
C ILE A 63 5.75 -6.44 -7.32
N ILE A 64 6.91 -7.06 -7.52
CA ILE A 64 7.91 -6.54 -8.46
C ILE A 64 7.39 -6.59 -9.90
N ALA A 65 6.65 -7.64 -10.25
CA ALA A 65 6.08 -7.75 -11.59
C ALA A 65 4.92 -6.78 -11.83
N GLY A 66 4.14 -6.48 -10.79
CA GLY A 66 2.90 -5.71 -10.91
C GLY A 66 2.98 -4.24 -10.55
N SER A 67 4.12 -3.75 -10.05
CA SER A 67 4.20 -2.36 -9.59
C SER A 67 5.61 -1.78 -9.69
N HIS A 68 5.67 -0.46 -9.53
CA HIS A 68 6.92 0.29 -9.39
C HIS A 68 7.17 0.50 -7.90
N VAL A 69 8.32 0.07 -7.41
CA VAL A 69 8.66 0.22 -5.99
C VAL A 69 9.18 1.62 -5.71
N ILE A 70 8.60 2.27 -4.70
CA ILE A 70 9.04 3.57 -4.21
C ILE A 70 9.99 3.34 -3.06
N PRO A 71 11.26 3.77 -3.16
CA PRO A 71 12.22 3.60 -2.07
C PRO A 71 11.88 4.49 -0.88
N VAL A 72 12.26 4.03 0.30
CA VAL A 72 12.15 4.83 1.53
C VAL A 72 13.46 5.58 1.71
N ASP A 73 13.42 6.89 1.47
CA ASP A 73 14.57 7.77 1.64
C ASP A 73 14.33 8.78 2.76
N ASP A 74 15.30 9.69 2.95
CA ASP A 74 15.25 10.69 4.01
C ASP A 74 14.09 11.69 3.82
N LYS A 75 13.87 12.15 2.60
CA LYS A 75 12.81 13.12 2.31
C LYS A 75 11.43 12.51 2.53
N LEU A 76 11.22 11.30 2.03
CA LEU A 76 9.97 10.58 2.25
C LEU A 76 9.72 10.35 3.73
N SER A 77 10.78 9.99 4.48
CA SER A 77 10.69 9.72 5.91
C SER A 77 10.32 10.99 6.70
N PHE A 78 10.85 12.14 6.31
CA PHE A 78 10.48 13.41 6.93
C PHE A 78 8.99 13.68 6.78
N VAL A 79 8.46 13.54 5.56
CA VAL A 79 7.03 13.74 5.27
C VAL A 79 6.17 12.71 6.00
N ALA A 80 6.59 11.44 6.00
CA ALA A 80 5.86 10.39 6.69
C ALA A 80 5.75 10.66 8.19
N GLY A 81 6.83 11.13 8.81
CA GLY A 81 6.82 11.49 10.23
C GLY A 81 5.85 12.61 10.54
N GLN A 82 5.81 13.64 9.71
CA GLN A 82 4.86 14.75 9.86
C GLN A 82 3.40 14.26 9.75
N LEU A 83 3.12 13.45 8.73
CA LEU A 83 1.78 12.90 8.50
C LEU A 83 1.36 11.96 9.63
N HIS A 84 2.28 11.14 10.13
CA HIS A 84 2.00 10.25 11.25
C HIS A 84 1.59 11.02 12.50
N ALA A 85 2.35 12.05 12.86
CA ALA A 85 2.03 12.87 14.03
C ALA A 85 0.65 13.52 13.89
N GLU A 86 0.32 14.02 12.70
CA GLU A 86 -0.98 14.63 12.43
C GLU A 86 -2.12 13.62 12.49
N MET A 87 -1.97 12.47 11.84
CA MET A 87 -3.00 11.43 11.81
C MET A 87 -3.27 10.83 13.18
N ARG A 88 -2.24 10.68 14.03
CA ARG A 88 -2.40 10.16 15.39
C ARG A 88 -3.27 11.02 16.29
N LYS A 89 -3.50 12.27 15.94
CA LYS A 89 -4.45 13.13 16.64
C LYS A 89 -5.90 12.70 16.44
N HIS A 90 -6.19 12.01 15.36
CA HIS A 90 -7.55 11.63 14.95
C HIS A 90 -7.76 10.12 14.88
N VAL A 91 -6.71 9.36 14.60
CA VAL A 91 -6.77 7.90 14.44
C VAL A 91 -5.76 7.29 15.40
N LYS A 92 -6.26 6.74 16.50
CA LYS A 92 -5.45 6.31 17.65
C LYS A 92 -4.35 5.32 17.31
N ASP A 93 -4.62 4.37 16.44
CA ASP A 93 -3.70 3.28 16.11
C ASP A 93 -3.12 3.40 14.70
N PHE A 94 -3.13 4.61 14.13
CA PHE A 94 -2.54 4.85 12.82
C PHE A 94 -1.03 4.57 12.88
N GLY A 95 -0.57 3.61 12.08
CA GLY A 95 0.81 3.15 12.13
C GLY A 95 1.77 4.01 11.29
N LEU A 96 3.07 3.88 11.60
CA LEU A 96 4.09 4.60 10.84
C LEU A 96 4.14 4.10 9.38
N ALA A 97 3.96 2.81 9.15
CA ALA A 97 3.90 2.26 7.80
C ALA A 97 2.74 2.87 7.00
N ASP A 98 1.59 3.10 7.65
CA ASP A 98 0.44 3.77 7.01
C ASP A 98 0.80 5.20 6.60
N ALA A 99 1.59 5.88 7.43
CA ALA A 99 2.04 7.24 7.14
C ALA A 99 2.98 7.28 5.92
N TYR A 100 3.81 6.26 5.72
CA TYR A 100 4.61 6.15 4.51
C TYR A 100 3.74 6.01 3.26
N LEU A 101 2.62 5.30 3.34
CA LEU A 101 1.66 5.22 2.23
C LEU A 101 1.08 6.58 1.90
N LEU A 102 0.68 7.35 2.91
CA LEU A 102 0.18 8.71 2.71
C LEU A 102 1.24 9.60 2.06
N ALA A 103 2.48 9.50 2.52
CA ALA A 103 3.58 10.29 1.97
C ALA A 103 3.83 9.95 0.50
N CYS A 104 3.84 8.66 0.16
CA CYS A 104 3.98 8.20 -1.22
C CYS A 104 2.82 8.69 -2.09
N ALA A 105 1.59 8.53 -1.60
CA ALA A 105 0.41 8.96 -2.34
C ALA A 105 0.44 10.45 -2.65
N LYS A 106 0.87 11.26 -1.69
CA LYS A 106 1.00 12.70 -1.85
C LYS A 106 2.09 13.05 -2.87
N ASN A 107 3.26 12.44 -2.74
CA ASN A 107 4.40 12.76 -3.61
C ASN A 107 4.17 12.36 -5.06
N TYR A 108 3.44 11.28 -5.28
CA TYR A 108 3.21 10.73 -6.62
C TYR A 108 1.82 11.05 -7.16
N ASN A 109 1.02 11.79 -6.39
CA ASN A 109 -0.37 12.09 -6.74
C ASN A 109 -1.14 10.81 -7.09
N ALA A 110 -0.96 9.78 -6.28
CA ALA A 110 -1.54 8.46 -6.45
C ALA A 110 -2.67 8.21 -5.46
N LYS A 111 -3.63 7.38 -5.85
CA LYS A 111 -4.72 6.96 -4.98
C LYS A 111 -4.31 5.71 -4.21
N ILE A 112 -4.53 5.69 -2.91
CA ILE A 112 -4.25 4.52 -2.09
C ILE A 112 -5.36 3.49 -2.29
N VAL A 113 -4.98 2.24 -2.56
CA VAL A 113 -5.91 1.11 -2.64
C VAL A 113 -5.76 0.31 -1.36
N THR A 114 -6.82 0.24 -0.57
CA THR A 114 -6.79 -0.42 0.74
C THR A 114 -8.17 -0.95 1.14
N GLY A 115 -8.20 -1.95 2.01
CA GLY A 115 -9.42 -2.38 2.69
C GLY A 115 -9.44 -2.00 4.17
N ASP A 116 -8.42 -1.28 4.64
CA ASP A 116 -8.26 -0.93 6.04
C ASP A 116 -9.19 0.25 6.41
N PRO A 117 -10.12 0.05 7.36
CA PRO A 117 -11.05 1.12 7.76
C PRO A 117 -10.38 2.37 8.32
N ARG A 118 -9.13 2.29 8.77
CA ARG A 118 -8.40 3.47 9.25
C ARG A 118 -8.18 4.53 8.16
N PHE A 119 -8.32 4.15 6.90
CA PHE A 119 -8.18 5.06 5.76
C PHE A 119 -9.50 5.63 5.26
N LYS A 120 -10.63 5.30 5.89
CA LYS A 120 -11.96 5.75 5.42
C LYS A 120 -12.11 7.26 5.29
N THR A 121 -11.46 8.02 6.16
CA THR A 121 -11.56 9.49 6.17
C THR A 121 -10.50 10.17 5.29
N VAL A 122 -9.61 9.40 4.69
CA VAL A 122 -8.53 9.92 3.85
C VAL A 122 -9.04 10.14 2.44
N ARG A 123 -8.80 11.33 1.89
CA ARG A 123 -9.17 11.65 0.51
C ARG A 123 -8.36 10.85 -0.50
N GLY A 124 -8.97 10.51 -1.63
CA GLY A 124 -8.29 9.84 -2.72
C GLY A 124 -7.98 8.38 -2.45
N VAL A 125 -8.70 7.77 -1.52
CA VAL A 125 -8.56 6.35 -1.19
C VAL A 125 -9.62 5.55 -1.94
N VAL A 126 -9.18 4.44 -2.52
CA VAL A 126 -10.07 3.46 -3.14
C VAL A 126 -10.21 2.30 -2.16
N MET A 127 -11.39 2.17 -1.56
CA MET A 127 -11.68 1.07 -0.64
C MET A 127 -12.09 -0.18 -1.41
N ILE A 128 -11.46 -1.27 -1.08
CA ILE A 128 -11.80 -2.57 -1.67
C ILE A 128 -12.57 -3.50 -0.74
#